data_355f8223d96afaa8e9bf185a6e029798
#
_entry.id   355f8223d96afaa8e9bf185a6e029798
#
_cell.length_a   1.000
_cell.length_b   1.000
_cell.length_c   1.000
_cell.angle_alpha   90.00
_cell.angle_beta   90.00
_cell.angle_gamma   90.00
#
_symmetry.space_group_name_H-M   'P 1'
#
loop_
_entity.id
_entity.type
_entity.pdbx_description
1 polymer ?
#
loop_
_entity_poly.entity_id
_entity_poly.type
_entity_poly.pdbx_seq_one_letter_code
_entity_poly.pdbx_strand_id
1 'polypeptide(L)'
;YDRCLRQLNNGALKSIMADLVRELYELGIVDASFIGLDSTPVMANTKQNNPKSFAKNKFSKENHPKSDPDCALGVHSASNQHNERRYEFYWGYKSHVLVDYISGLPLYELTTPGNIADSSVAAEILAAADQTISLKECAFLADKGYDVKSIYNTVKAVYEGEAFIPLNPRGTKVLKTLSAGNPVCAAGLAMHKDGKTTDNGRTRQKFCCPFRQFKTGECPLQPQELE
;
A
#
# COMPACT_ATOMS: atom_id res chain seq x y z
N TYR A 1 -14.25 -22.95 24.79
CA TYR A 1 -13.62 -21.93 23.94
C TYR A 1 -12.27 -22.42 23.38
N ASP A 2 -11.29 -22.75 24.19
CA ASP A 2 -9.96 -23.24 23.77
C ASP A 2 -9.99 -24.52 22.94
N ARG A 3 -10.95 -25.43 23.22
CA ARG A 3 -11.12 -26.66 22.44
C ARG A 3 -11.63 -26.35 21.01
N CYS A 4 -12.56 -25.41 20.87
CA CYS A 4 -13.05 -24.97 19.57
C CYS A 4 -11.94 -24.24 18.79
N LEU A 5 -11.18 -23.33 19.41
CA LEU A 5 -10.07 -22.63 18.77
C LEU A 5 -9.00 -23.61 18.29
N ARG A 6 -8.63 -24.65 19.05
CA ARG A 6 -7.67 -25.67 18.61
C ARG A 6 -8.19 -26.48 17.43
N GLN A 7 -9.48 -26.75 17.36
CA GLN A 7 -10.09 -27.45 16.22
C GLN A 7 -10.18 -26.55 14.97
N LEU A 8 -10.42 -25.26 15.15
CA LEU A 8 -10.45 -24.27 14.06
C LEU A 8 -9.07 -23.87 13.54
N ASN A 9 -8.02 -24.13 14.32
CA ASN A 9 -6.64 -23.76 13.96
C ASN A 9 -6.04 -24.58 12.79
N ASN A 10 -6.76 -25.56 12.27
CA ASN A 10 -6.33 -26.43 11.16
C ASN A 10 -6.69 -25.88 9.76
N GLY A 11 -6.85 -24.58 9.60
CA GLY A 11 -7.22 -23.96 8.32
C GLY A 11 -8.71 -24.09 7.98
N ALA A 12 -9.53 -24.66 8.86
CA ALA A 12 -10.96 -24.87 8.60
C ALA A 12 -11.72 -23.56 8.31
N LEU A 13 -11.40 -22.47 9.02
CA LEU A 13 -12.03 -21.17 8.75
C LEU A 13 -11.65 -20.62 7.37
N LYS A 14 -10.40 -20.80 6.95
CA LYS A 14 -9.95 -20.38 5.60
C LYS A 14 -10.63 -21.21 4.53
N SER A 15 -10.81 -22.52 4.75
CA SER A 15 -11.54 -23.39 3.83
C SER A 15 -13.00 -22.98 3.71
N ILE A 16 -13.69 -22.76 4.84
CA ILE A 16 -15.08 -22.30 4.85
C ILE A 16 -15.23 -20.97 4.11
N MET A 17 -14.31 -20.02 4.36
CA MET A 17 -14.32 -18.74 3.66
C MET A 17 -14.13 -18.93 2.15
N ALA A 18 -13.19 -19.76 1.72
CA ALA A 18 -12.96 -20.05 0.31
C ALA A 18 -14.17 -20.70 -0.36
N ASP A 19 -14.83 -21.62 0.32
CA ASP A 19 -16.04 -22.28 -0.18
C ASP A 19 -17.20 -21.28 -0.33
N LEU A 20 -17.41 -20.40 0.64
CA LEU A 20 -18.42 -19.34 0.57
C LEU A 20 -18.12 -18.35 -0.57
N VAL A 21 -16.87 -17.93 -0.72
CA VAL A 21 -16.46 -17.01 -1.81
C VAL A 21 -16.70 -17.64 -3.17
N ARG A 22 -16.40 -18.94 -3.32
CA ARG A 22 -16.65 -19.67 -4.57
C ARG A 22 -18.14 -19.75 -4.88
N GLU A 23 -18.97 -20.06 -3.89
CA GLU A 23 -20.43 -20.11 -4.07
C GLU A 23 -20.99 -18.73 -4.47
N LEU A 24 -20.54 -17.65 -3.82
CA LEU A 24 -20.94 -16.28 -4.16
C LEU A 24 -20.49 -15.87 -5.57
N TYR A 25 -19.33 -16.35 -6.01
CA TYR A 25 -18.81 -16.13 -7.36
C TYR A 25 -19.66 -16.89 -8.40
N GLU A 26 -20.01 -18.15 -8.14
CA GLU A 26 -20.88 -18.95 -8.99
C GLU A 26 -22.31 -18.39 -9.11
N LEU A 27 -22.79 -17.73 -8.04
CA LEU A 27 -24.08 -17.01 -8.03
C LEU A 27 -24.02 -15.65 -8.72
N GLY A 28 -22.84 -15.19 -9.13
CA GLY A 28 -22.64 -13.85 -9.76
C GLY A 28 -22.81 -12.68 -8.79
N ILE A 29 -22.73 -12.91 -7.48
CA ILE A 29 -22.77 -11.85 -6.44
C ILE A 29 -21.40 -11.20 -6.32
N VAL A 30 -20.33 -11.97 -6.49
CA VAL A 30 -18.94 -11.57 -6.59
C VAL A 30 -18.48 -11.79 -8.01
N ASP A 31 -17.84 -10.81 -8.64
CA ASP A 31 -17.30 -10.98 -10.01
C ASP A 31 -15.78 -10.79 -10.09
N ALA A 32 -15.16 -10.23 -9.05
CA ALA A 32 -13.74 -9.93 -8.92
C ALA A 32 -13.17 -9.02 -10.02
N SER A 33 -14.00 -8.32 -10.79
CA SER A 33 -13.56 -7.37 -11.83
C SER A 33 -12.86 -6.15 -11.22
N PHE A 34 -13.31 -5.72 -10.03
CA PHE A 34 -12.70 -4.67 -9.23
C PHE A 34 -12.38 -5.20 -7.84
N ILE A 35 -11.11 -5.34 -7.53
CA ILE A 35 -10.65 -5.84 -6.23
C ILE A 35 -9.87 -4.77 -5.47
N GLY A 36 -10.11 -4.69 -4.17
CA GLY A 36 -9.44 -3.74 -3.28
C GLY A 36 -8.64 -4.45 -2.20
N LEU A 37 -7.42 -3.99 -1.93
CA LEU A 37 -6.60 -4.51 -0.84
C LEU A 37 -6.25 -3.40 0.13
N ASP A 38 -6.52 -3.64 1.40
CA ASP A 38 -6.13 -2.74 2.50
C ASP A 38 -5.78 -3.54 3.75
N SER A 39 -5.12 -2.88 4.71
CA SER A 39 -4.73 -3.47 5.98
C SER A 39 -5.28 -2.67 7.17
N THR A 40 -5.69 -3.39 8.20
CA THR A 40 -6.16 -2.81 9.46
C THR A 40 -5.29 -3.31 10.61
N PRO A 41 -4.82 -2.42 11.52
CA PRO A 41 -4.10 -2.82 12.72
C PRO A 41 -5.01 -3.58 13.69
N VAL A 42 -4.53 -4.71 14.20
CA VAL A 42 -5.18 -5.52 15.24
C VAL A 42 -4.32 -5.48 16.48
N MET A 43 -4.75 -4.72 17.48
CA MET A 43 -3.98 -4.54 18.71
C MET A 43 -4.04 -5.80 19.57
N ALA A 44 -2.88 -6.32 19.96
CA ALA A 44 -2.80 -7.42 20.93
C ALA A 44 -3.26 -6.97 22.32
N ASN A 45 -3.92 -7.86 23.05
CA ASN A 45 -4.34 -7.59 24.43
C ASN A 45 -3.15 -7.69 25.38
N THR A 46 -2.34 -6.63 25.38
CA THR A 46 -1.10 -6.55 26.15
C THR A 46 -1.09 -5.35 27.08
N LYS A 47 -0.28 -5.44 28.17
CA LYS A 47 -0.10 -4.33 29.11
C LYS A 47 0.45 -3.07 28.41
N GLN A 48 1.27 -3.24 27.40
CA GLN A 48 1.88 -2.14 26.63
C GLN A 48 0.85 -1.33 25.84
N ASN A 49 -0.17 -1.98 25.32
CA ASN A 49 -1.25 -1.32 24.57
C ASN A 49 -2.28 -0.66 25.49
N ASN A 50 -2.28 -0.99 26.78
CA ASN A 50 -3.26 -0.39 27.70
C ASN A 50 -2.99 1.13 27.84
N PRO A 51 -3.96 2.01 27.53
CA PRO A 51 -3.81 3.46 27.68
C PRO A 51 -3.50 3.90 29.11
N LYS A 52 -4.00 3.15 30.10
CA LYS A 52 -3.77 3.40 31.53
C LYS A 52 -2.41 2.92 32.03
N SER A 53 -1.60 2.30 31.18
CA SER A 53 -0.26 1.85 31.57
C SER A 53 0.73 3.01 31.55
N PHE A 54 1.35 3.30 32.69
CA PHE A 54 2.39 4.32 32.84
C PHE A 54 3.81 3.76 32.59
N ALA A 55 3.95 2.57 32.00
CA ALA A 55 5.24 1.99 31.70
C ALA A 55 6.05 2.91 30.77
N LYS A 56 7.26 3.28 31.18
CA LYS A 56 8.21 4.02 30.32
C LYS A 56 8.61 3.12 29.13
N ASN A 57 8.76 3.73 27.95
CA ASN A 57 9.22 3.05 26.75
C ASN A 57 8.39 1.81 26.34
N LYS A 58 7.09 1.82 26.63
CA LYS A 58 6.20 0.68 26.36
C LYS A 58 6.15 0.24 24.89
N PHE A 59 6.53 1.11 23.96
CA PHE A 59 6.64 0.86 22.53
C PHE A 59 8.10 0.81 22.04
N SER A 60 8.99 0.28 22.83
CA SER A 60 10.37 -0.02 22.47
C SER A 60 10.49 -1.52 22.17
N LYS A 61 11.33 -1.90 21.20
CA LYS A 61 11.58 -3.31 20.84
C LYS A 61 12.09 -4.16 22.01
N GLU A 62 12.76 -3.53 22.97
CA GLU A 62 13.29 -4.16 24.19
C GLU A 62 12.16 -4.56 25.19
N ASN A 63 11.00 -3.92 25.07
CA ASN A 63 9.84 -4.15 25.94
C ASN A 63 8.75 -5.00 25.26
N HIS A 64 9.18 -6.02 24.51
CA HIS A 64 8.28 -6.94 23.84
C HIS A 64 7.29 -7.59 24.84
N PRO A 65 5.98 -7.68 24.52
CA PRO A 65 4.98 -8.27 25.39
C PRO A 65 5.24 -9.77 25.62
N LYS A 66 5.42 -10.16 26.87
CA LYS A 66 5.55 -11.58 27.24
C LYS A 66 4.25 -12.37 27.12
N SER A 67 3.11 -11.68 27.18
CA SER A 67 1.77 -12.29 27.08
C SER A 67 1.39 -12.70 25.66
N ASP A 68 2.09 -12.15 24.66
CA ASP A 68 1.85 -12.44 23.26
C ASP A 68 3.19 -12.36 22.51
N PRO A 69 3.96 -13.46 22.47
CA PRO A 69 5.29 -13.48 21.88
C PRO A 69 5.29 -13.37 20.35
N ASP A 70 4.16 -13.61 19.70
CA ASP A 70 4.06 -13.57 18.23
C ASP A 70 3.68 -12.19 17.70
N CYS A 71 3.21 -11.28 18.57
CA CYS A 71 2.88 -9.92 18.17
C CYS A 71 4.16 -9.12 17.85
N ALA A 72 4.04 -8.09 17.03
CA ALA A 72 5.14 -7.19 16.72
C ALA A 72 4.78 -5.72 16.91
N LEU A 73 5.82 -4.88 17.08
CA LEU A 73 5.64 -3.44 17.17
C LEU A 73 5.28 -2.87 15.81
N GLY A 74 4.04 -2.49 15.66
CA GLY A 74 3.51 -1.81 14.48
C GLY A 74 3.41 -0.30 14.68
N VAL A 75 3.29 0.41 13.58
CA VAL A 75 2.99 1.84 13.55
C VAL A 75 1.82 2.09 12.62
N HIS A 76 0.82 2.79 13.11
CA HIS A 76 -0.28 3.29 12.32
C HIS A 76 -0.14 4.80 12.16
N SER A 77 -0.30 5.30 10.94
CA SER A 77 -0.29 6.73 10.66
C SER A 77 -1.67 7.17 10.18
N ALA A 78 -2.37 7.92 11.02
CA ALA A 78 -3.58 8.62 10.60
C ALA A 78 -3.22 10.04 10.19
N SER A 79 -3.77 10.52 9.06
CA SER A 79 -3.77 11.94 8.73
C SER A 79 -5.15 12.51 9.05
N ASN A 80 -5.18 13.65 9.76
CA ASN A 80 -6.41 14.40 9.95
C ASN A 80 -6.72 15.27 8.71
N GLN A 81 -7.89 15.94 8.74
CA GLN A 81 -8.32 16.86 7.66
C GLN A 81 -7.35 18.05 7.43
N HIS A 82 -6.38 18.30 8.34
CA HIS A 82 -5.35 19.34 8.21
C HIS A 82 -4.01 18.79 7.70
N ASN A 83 -3.97 17.53 7.21
CA ASN A 83 -2.75 16.82 6.77
C ASN A 83 -1.67 16.66 7.85
N GLU A 84 -2.00 16.79 9.11
CA GLU A 84 -1.11 16.45 10.22
C GLU A 84 -1.02 14.94 10.35
N ARG A 85 0.17 14.40 10.25
CA ARG A 85 0.41 12.98 10.46
C ARG A 85 0.60 12.69 11.93
N ARG A 86 -0.27 11.85 12.47
CA ARG A 86 -0.13 11.29 13.80
C ARG A 86 0.37 9.85 13.68
N TYR A 87 1.46 9.53 14.36
CA TYR A 87 1.97 8.17 14.43
C TYR A 87 1.52 7.55 15.73
N GLU A 88 0.80 6.43 15.63
CA GLU A 88 0.37 5.64 16.78
C GLU A 88 1.08 4.30 16.74
N PHE A 89 1.83 4.01 17.80
CA PHE A 89 2.52 2.74 17.95
C PHE A 89 1.63 1.75 18.70
N TYR A 90 1.69 0.50 18.29
CA TYR A 90 0.96 -0.59 18.94
C TYR A 90 1.74 -1.90 18.85
N TRP A 91 1.52 -2.78 19.80
CA TRP A 91 1.93 -4.17 19.73
C TRP A 91 0.77 -4.99 19.17
N GLY A 92 1.00 -5.78 18.13
CA GLY A 92 -0.09 -6.55 17.54
C GLY A 92 0.21 -7.06 16.16
N TYR A 93 -0.83 -7.12 15.38
CA TYR A 93 -0.88 -7.71 14.04
C TYR A 93 -1.49 -6.71 13.06
N LYS A 94 -1.45 -7.09 11.78
CA LYS A 94 -2.24 -6.46 10.73
C LYS A 94 -3.10 -7.54 10.07
N SER A 95 -4.38 -7.25 9.88
CA SER A 95 -5.26 -8.04 9.04
C SER A 95 -5.31 -7.37 7.68
N HIS A 96 -4.85 -8.06 6.65
CA HIS A 96 -4.88 -7.63 5.26
C HIS A 96 -6.08 -8.29 4.60
N VAL A 97 -7.00 -7.49 4.09
CA VAL A 97 -8.26 -8.00 3.50
C VAL A 97 -8.32 -7.62 2.04
N LEU A 98 -8.46 -8.62 1.18
CA LEU A 98 -8.81 -8.45 -0.23
C LEU A 98 -10.34 -8.51 -0.33
N VAL A 99 -10.94 -7.51 -0.95
CA VAL A 99 -12.39 -7.42 -1.13
C VAL A 99 -12.76 -7.34 -2.61
N ASP A 100 -13.92 -7.88 -2.96
CA ASP A 100 -14.61 -7.46 -4.18
C ASP A 100 -15.18 -6.07 -3.96
N TYR A 101 -14.72 -5.09 -4.73
CA TYR A 101 -15.05 -3.68 -4.50
C TYR A 101 -16.52 -3.37 -4.76
N ILE A 102 -17.16 -4.11 -5.65
CA ILE A 102 -18.55 -3.88 -6.04
C ILE A 102 -19.51 -4.39 -4.98
N SER A 103 -19.35 -5.62 -4.54
CA SER A 103 -20.19 -6.22 -3.50
C SER A 103 -19.78 -5.83 -2.07
N GLY A 104 -18.52 -5.40 -1.88
CA GLY A 104 -17.93 -5.14 -0.57
C GLY A 104 -17.62 -6.41 0.22
N LEU A 105 -17.72 -7.59 -0.40
CA LEU A 105 -17.49 -8.86 0.28
C LEU A 105 -16.00 -9.22 0.32
N PRO A 106 -15.50 -9.80 1.43
CA PRO A 106 -14.13 -10.23 1.54
C PRO A 106 -13.88 -11.49 0.68
N LEU A 107 -12.81 -11.45 -0.11
CA LEU A 107 -12.34 -12.56 -0.94
C LEU A 107 -11.28 -13.39 -0.23
N TYR A 108 -10.39 -12.74 0.48
CA TYR A 108 -9.30 -13.37 1.21
C TYR A 108 -8.82 -12.49 2.36
N GLU A 109 -8.36 -13.14 3.43
CA GLU A 109 -7.76 -12.47 4.59
C GLU A 109 -6.43 -13.12 4.95
N LEU A 110 -5.44 -12.28 5.27
CA LEU A 110 -4.14 -12.69 5.79
C LEU A 110 -3.78 -11.84 7.00
N THR A 111 -3.58 -12.49 8.14
CA THR A 111 -3.05 -11.83 9.34
C THR A 111 -1.53 -11.97 9.40
N THR A 112 -0.82 -10.86 9.62
CA THR A 112 0.63 -10.81 9.78
C THR A 112 1.03 -10.09 11.07
N PRO A 113 2.25 -10.29 11.59
CA PRO A 113 2.79 -9.43 12.64
C PRO A 113 2.78 -7.96 12.25
N GLY A 114 2.52 -7.04 13.20
CA GLY A 114 2.27 -5.63 12.95
C GLY A 114 3.39 -4.84 12.27
N ASN A 115 4.61 -5.37 12.23
CA ASN A 115 5.78 -4.76 11.59
C ASN A 115 5.95 -5.13 10.11
N ILE A 116 5.12 -6.02 9.58
CA ILE A 116 5.18 -6.42 8.17
C ILE A 116 4.65 -5.31 7.27
N ALA A 117 5.35 -5.02 6.18
CA ALA A 117 4.93 -4.01 5.22
C ALA A 117 3.77 -4.52 4.36
N ASP A 118 2.72 -3.74 4.19
CA ASP A 118 1.50 -4.13 3.48
C ASP A 118 1.78 -4.56 2.03
N SER A 119 2.65 -3.83 1.34
CA SER A 119 3.05 -4.15 -0.03
C SER A 119 3.83 -5.47 -0.19
N SER A 120 4.41 -5.99 0.89
CA SER A 120 5.21 -7.23 0.82
C SER A 120 4.36 -8.50 0.74
N VAL A 121 3.12 -8.45 1.20
CA VAL A 121 2.19 -9.59 1.24
C VAL A 121 1.15 -9.58 0.11
N ALA A 122 1.08 -8.49 -0.66
CA ALA A 122 0.08 -8.32 -1.70
C ALA A 122 0.11 -9.46 -2.75
N ALA A 123 1.29 -9.88 -3.19
CA ALA A 123 1.41 -10.97 -4.17
C ALA A 123 0.94 -12.31 -3.62
N GLU A 124 1.22 -12.60 -2.34
CA GLU A 124 0.75 -13.81 -1.66
C GLU A 124 -0.78 -13.83 -1.54
N ILE A 125 -1.36 -12.70 -1.15
CA ILE A 125 -2.82 -12.54 -0.99
C ILE A 125 -3.52 -12.74 -2.35
N LEU A 126 -3.02 -12.10 -3.40
CA LEU A 126 -3.56 -12.26 -4.74
C LEU A 126 -3.47 -13.71 -5.22
N ALA A 127 -2.32 -14.37 -5.02
CA ALA A 127 -2.14 -15.76 -5.42
C ALA A 127 -3.05 -16.72 -4.65
N ALA A 128 -3.30 -16.46 -3.37
CA ALA A 128 -4.20 -17.27 -2.56
C ALA A 128 -5.68 -17.07 -2.95
N ALA A 129 -6.10 -15.85 -3.24
CA ALA A 129 -7.45 -15.55 -3.71
C ALA A 129 -7.72 -16.16 -5.10
N ASP A 130 -6.74 -16.10 -6.00
CA ASP A 130 -6.84 -16.66 -7.36
C ASP A 130 -7.02 -18.20 -7.37
N GLN A 131 -6.60 -18.89 -6.31
CA GLN A 131 -6.90 -20.32 -6.12
C GLN A 131 -8.38 -20.60 -5.86
N THR A 132 -9.13 -19.61 -5.41
CA THR A 132 -10.56 -19.73 -5.08
C THR A 132 -11.43 -19.25 -6.23
N ILE A 133 -11.13 -18.08 -6.80
CA ILE A 133 -11.85 -17.47 -7.92
C ILE A 133 -10.84 -16.80 -8.84
N SER A 134 -11.13 -16.75 -10.15
CA SER A 134 -10.23 -16.14 -11.11
C SER A 134 -10.12 -14.62 -10.92
N LEU A 135 -8.89 -14.11 -10.79
CA LEU A 135 -8.60 -12.68 -10.76
C LEU A 135 -8.15 -12.15 -12.13
N LYS A 136 -8.37 -12.92 -13.20
CA LYS A 136 -7.96 -12.51 -14.55
C LYS A 136 -8.67 -11.22 -14.99
N GLU A 137 -7.90 -10.33 -15.62
CA GLU A 137 -8.37 -9.03 -16.13
C GLU A 137 -8.93 -8.08 -15.04
N CYS A 138 -8.58 -8.31 -13.77
CA CYS A 138 -9.06 -7.48 -12.66
C CYS A 138 -8.48 -6.05 -12.69
N ALA A 139 -9.26 -5.12 -12.16
CA ALA A 139 -8.80 -3.78 -11.76
C ALA A 139 -8.42 -3.84 -10.26
N PHE A 140 -7.12 -3.79 -9.97
CA PHE A 140 -6.59 -3.83 -8.61
C PHE A 140 -6.47 -2.42 -8.02
N LEU A 141 -7.17 -2.18 -6.92
CA LEU A 141 -7.20 -0.91 -6.20
C LEU A 141 -6.48 -1.05 -4.85
N ALA A 142 -5.59 -0.13 -4.55
CA ALA A 142 -4.95 -0.07 -3.25
C ALA A 142 -4.48 1.36 -2.92
N ASP A 143 -4.10 1.59 -1.67
CA ASP A 143 -3.57 2.87 -1.25
C ASP A 143 -2.12 3.08 -1.74
N LYS A 144 -1.56 4.30 -1.51
CA LYS A 144 -0.17 4.64 -1.88
C LYS A 144 0.90 3.81 -1.17
N GLY A 145 0.57 3.08 -0.11
CA GLY A 145 1.48 2.15 0.58
C GLY A 145 1.89 0.98 -0.32
N TYR A 146 1.01 0.63 -1.25
CA TYR A 146 1.22 -0.44 -2.23
C TYR A 146 1.90 0.02 -3.54
N ASP A 147 2.30 1.29 -3.67
CA ASP A 147 3.00 1.80 -4.85
C ASP A 147 4.42 1.22 -4.98
N VAL A 148 4.53 -0.03 -5.37
CA VAL A 148 5.78 -0.74 -5.64
C VAL A 148 5.72 -1.48 -6.97
N LYS A 149 6.81 -1.43 -7.73
CA LYS A 149 6.91 -1.98 -9.09
C LYS A 149 6.51 -3.46 -9.17
N SER A 150 6.79 -4.25 -8.14
CA SER A 150 6.46 -5.68 -8.12
C SER A 150 4.96 -5.91 -8.22
N ILE A 151 4.13 -5.11 -7.54
CA ILE A 151 2.66 -5.24 -7.58
C ILE A 151 2.14 -4.95 -8.98
N TYR A 152 2.56 -3.85 -9.62
CA TYR A 152 2.17 -3.56 -11.01
C TYR A 152 2.57 -4.68 -11.97
N ASN A 153 3.79 -5.22 -11.80
CA ASN A 153 4.25 -6.32 -12.63
C ASN A 153 3.43 -7.60 -12.39
N THR A 154 3.11 -7.94 -11.15
CA THR A 154 2.30 -9.11 -10.81
C THR A 154 0.89 -8.98 -11.39
N VAL A 155 0.21 -7.85 -11.14
CA VAL A 155 -1.13 -7.63 -11.66
C VAL A 155 -1.16 -7.70 -13.19
N LYS A 156 -0.17 -7.09 -13.86
CA LYS A 156 -0.12 -7.08 -15.34
C LYS A 156 0.30 -8.41 -15.95
N ALA A 157 1.34 -9.05 -15.40
CA ALA A 157 1.94 -10.23 -16.04
C ALA A 157 1.25 -11.54 -15.63
N VAL A 158 0.68 -11.64 -14.44
CA VAL A 158 0.05 -12.85 -13.93
C VAL A 158 -1.46 -12.84 -14.17
N TYR A 159 -2.10 -11.69 -13.89
CA TYR A 159 -3.57 -11.59 -13.95
C TYR A 159 -4.06 -10.86 -15.21
N GLU A 160 -3.17 -10.38 -16.09
CA GLU A 160 -3.53 -9.57 -17.27
C GLU A 160 -4.34 -8.30 -16.92
N GLY A 161 -4.36 -7.92 -15.63
CA GLY A 161 -5.14 -6.84 -15.05
C GLY A 161 -4.45 -5.49 -15.08
N GLU A 162 -5.06 -4.50 -14.45
CA GLU A 162 -4.54 -3.15 -14.27
C GLU A 162 -4.54 -2.74 -12.79
N ALA A 163 -3.44 -2.10 -12.33
CA ALA A 163 -3.32 -1.62 -10.95
C ALA A 163 -3.53 -0.11 -10.88
N PHE A 164 -4.47 0.31 -10.04
CA PHE A 164 -4.83 1.70 -9.76
C PHE A 164 -4.38 2.07 -8.34
N ILE A 165 -3.14 2.53 -8.21
CA ILE A 165 -2.50 2.85 -6.94
C ILE A 165 -1.99 4.30 -7.00
N PRO A 166 -2.36 5.18 -6.06
CA PRO A 166 -1.82 6.53 -6.00
C PRO A 166 -0.30 6.52 -5.85
N LEU A 167 0.38 7.41 -6.57
CA LEU A 167 1.84 7.54 -6.48
C LEU A 167 2.28 7.88 -5.05
N ASN A 168 3.28 7.17 -4.56
CA ASN A 168 3.92 7.45 -3.29
C ASN A 168 5.20 8.28 -3.52
N PRO A 169 5.25 9.56 -3.13
CA PRO A 169 6.40 10.43 -3.37
C PRO A 169 7.67 9.99 -2.62
N ARG A 170 7.58 9.11 -1.61
CA ARG A 170 8.72 8.53 -0.85
C ARG A 170 9.78 9.55 -0.43
N GLY A 171 9.35 10.73 0.03
CA GLY A 171 10.25 11.80 0.45
C GLY A 171 10.93 12.57 -0.69
N THR A 172 10.68 12.21 -1.95
CA THR A 172 11.08 13.07 -3.08
C THR A 172 10.22 14.32 -3.09
N LYS A 173 10.85 15.47 -3.30
CA LYS A 173 10.10 16.72 -3.54
C LYS A 173 9.14 16.45 -4.70
N VAL A 174 7.85 16.58 -4.46
CA VAL A 174 6.84 16.43 -5.51
C VAL A 174 7.10 17.56 -6.51
N LEU A 175 7.60 17.21 -7.69
CA LEU A 175 7.73 18.18 -8.77
C LEU A 175 6.32 18.62 -9.13
N LYS A 176 6.06 19.92 -9.03
CA LYS A 176 4.81 20.49 -9.56
C LYS A 176 4.77 20.18 -11.05
N THR A 177 3.68 19.56 -11.49
CA THR A 177 3.44 19.27 -12.91
C THR A 177 2.23 20.03 -13.39
N LEU A 178 2.26 20.46 -14.64
CA LEU A 178 1.08 20.99 -15.32
C LEU A 178 0.12 19.84 -15.68
N SER A 179 -1.11 20.17 -16.01
CA SER A 179 -2.11 19.22 -16.51
C SER A 179 -1.63 18.38 -17.69
N ALA A 180 -0.70 18.91 -18.51
CA ALA A 180 -0.04 18.21 -19.60
C ALA A 180 1.11 17.28 -19.17
N GLY A 181 1.35 17.11 -17.85
CA GLY A 181 2.40 16.24 -17.30
C GLY A 181 3.82 16.79 -17.37
N ASN A 182 4.03 18.01 -17.86
CA ASN A 182 5.37 18.64 -17.86
C ASN A 182 5.69 19.13 -16.43
N PRO A 183 6.88 18.85 -15.89
CA PRO A 183 7.30 19.38 -14.61
C PRO A 183 7.44 20.92 -14.68
N VAL A 184 7.25 21.54 -13.52
CA VAL A 184 7.39 22.99 -13.32
C VAL A 184 8.66 23.24 -12.52
N CYS A 185 9.54 24.12 -12.97
CA CYS A 185 10.76 24.49 -12.25
C CYS A 185 10.47 25.34 -11.01
N ALA A 186 11.49 25.62 -10.20
CA ALA A 186 11.37 26.44 -9.00
C ALA A 186 10.80 27.84 -9.29
N ALA A 187 11.09 28.41 -10.47
CA ALA A 187 10.54 29.69 -10.92
C ALA A 187 9.10 29.62 -11.45
N GLY A 188 8.41 28.48 -11.31
CA GLY A 188 7.03 28.33 -11.77
C GLY A 188 6.88 28.13 -13.29
N LEU A 189 7.96 27.90 -14.02
CA LEU A 189 7.94 27.77 -15.48
C LEU A 189 7.83 26.30 -15.92
N ALA A 190 7.02 26.03 -16.93
CA ALA A 190 6.91 24.72 -17.55
C ALA A 190 8.25 24.29 -18.18
N MET A 191 8.76 23.13 -17.80
CA MET A 191 9.97 22.58 -18.39
C MET A 191 9.65 21.88 -19.73
N HIS A 192 10.58 21.97 -20.68
CA HIS A 192 10.45 21.32 -21.99
C HIS A 192 11.11 19.95 -22.02
N LYS A 193 10.57 19.03 -22.82
CA LYS A 193 11.16 17.71 -23.06
C LYS A 193 12.49 17.87 -23.79
N ASP A 194 13.54 17.25 -23.27
CA ASP A 194 14.93 17.31 -23.76
C ASP A 194 15.49 15.89 -24.00
N GLY A 195 14.78 15.12 -24.81
CA GLY A 195 15.18 13.76 -25.16
C GLY A 195 14.87 12.71 -24.09
N LYS A 196 15.19 11.47 -24.46
CA LYS A 196 15.01 10.29 -23.60
C LYS A 196 16.33 9.57 -23.40
N THR A 197 16.54 9.00 -22.24
CA THR A 197 17.65 8.07 -21.96
C THR A 197 17.10 6.76 -21.45
N THR A 198 17.71 5.66 -21.89
CA THR A 198 17.41 4.32 -21.36
C THR A 198 18.62 3.82 -20.60
N ASP A 199 18.41 3.48 -19.32
CA ASP A 199 19.42 2.94 -18.42
C ASP A 199 18.82 1.78 -17.64
N ASN A 200 19.51 0.63 -17.64
CA ASN A 200 19.07 -0.61 -17.00
C ASN A 200 17.59 -0.99 -17.31
N GLY A 201 17.18 -0.85 -18.57
CA GLY A 201 15.81 -1.14 -19.01
C GLY A 201 14.76 -0.10 -18.60
N ARG A 202 15.18 1.03 -18.01
CA ARG A 202 14.28 2.13 -17.64
C ARG A 202 14.46 3.30 -18.59
N THR A 203 13.39 3.67 -19.27
CA THR A 203 13.36 4.90 -20.07
C THR A 203 13.04 6.10 -19.19
N ARG A 204 13.92 7.10 -19.21
CA ARG A 204 13.76 8.37 -18.50
C ARG A 204 13.56 9.49 -19.50
N GLN A 205 12.51 10.29 -19.31
CA GLN A 205 12.33 11.53 -20.06
C GLN A 205 13.15 12.65 -19.40
N LYS A 206 14.04 13.28 -20.15
CA LYS A 206 14.73 14.48 -19.70
C LYS A 206 13.87 15.71 -19.93
N PHE A 207 13.99 16.67 -19.02
CA PHE A 207 13.38 17.99 -19.13
C PHE A 207 14.43 19.06 -18.90
N CYS A 208 14.33 20.15 -19.65
CA CYS A 208 15.21 21.29 -19.50
C CYS A 208 14.44 22.58 -19.26
N CYS A 209 15.15 23.58 -18.69
CA CYS A 209 14.64 24.93 -18.51
C CYS A 209 14.37 25.59 -19.86
N PRO A 210 13.22 26.27 -20.07
CA PRO A 210 12.93 26.97 -21.34
C PRO A 210 13.97 28.02 -21.70
N PHE A 211 14.50 28.78 -20.75
CA PHE A 211 15.54 29.76 -21.00
C PHE A 211 16.85 29.14 -21.48
N ARG A 212 17.22 27.99 -20.92
CA ARG A 212 18.43 27.26 -21.33
C ARG A 212 18.30 26.67 -22.72
N GLN A 213 17.13 26.14 -23.05
CA GLN A 213 16.88 25.49 -24.34
C GLN A 213 16.84 26.50 -25.49
N PHE A 214 16.12 27.60 -25.30
CA PHE A 214 15.91 28.59 -26.37
C PHE A 214 16.93 29.73 -26.34
N LYS A 215 17.84 29.76 -25.35
CA LYS A 215 18.83 30.84 -25.13
C LYS A 215 18.22 32.26 -25.11
N THR A 216 16.96 32.34 -24.68
CA THR A 216 16.19 33.60 -24.65
C THR A 216 15.87 33.98 -23.20
N GLY A 217 16.33 35.15 -22.79
CA GLY A 217 16.05 35.69 -21.46
C GLY A 217 16.89 35.10 -20.32
N GLU A 218 16.67 35.61 -19.13
CA GLU A 218 17.34 35.20 -17.88
C GLU A 218 16.32 34.55 -16.93
N CYS A 219 16.79 33.60 -16.10
CA CYS A 219 15.95 32.98 -15.09
C CYS A 219 15.49 34.07 -14.10
N PRO A 220 14.20 34.14 -13.75
CA PRO A 220 13.70 35.11 -12.78
C PRO A 220 14.17 34.84 -11.34
N LEU A 221 14.72 33.66 -11.06
CA LEU A 221 15.31 33.33 -9.76
C LEU A 221 16.82 33.60 -9.79
N GLN A 222 17.32 34.15 -8.70
CA GLN A 222 18.77 34.28 -8.49
C GLN A 222 19.40 32.91 -8.21
N PRO A 223 20.71 32.71 -8.51
CA PRO A 223 21.36 31.40 -8.28
C PRO A 223 21.24 30.86 -6.86
N GLN A 224 21.16 31.72 -5.87
CA GLN A 224 21.02 31.37 -4.44
C GLN A 224 19.61 30.82 -4.09
N GLU A 225 18.63 31.02 -4.94
CA GLU A 225 17.24 30.51 -4.76
C GLU A 225 16.99 29.15 -5.46
N LEU A 226 18.03 28.62 -6.13
CA LEU A 226 17.97 27.39 -6.91
C LEU A 226 18.53 26.17 -6.16
N GLU A 227 19.15 26.37 -4.96
CA GLU A 227 19.61 25.31 -4.05
C GLU A 227 18.46 24.84 -3.15
#